data_ad21e53a383e49ea2fae219fce372c40
#
_entry.id   ad21e53a383e49ea2fae219fce372c40
#
_cell.length_a   1.000
_cell.length_b   1.000
_cell.length_c   1.000
_cell.angle_alpha   90.00
_cell.angle_beta   90.00
_cell.angle_gamma   90.00
#
_symmetry.space_group_name_H-M   'P 1'
#
loop_
_entity.id
_entity.type
_entity.pdbx_description
1 polymer ?
#
loop_
_entity_poly.entity_id
_entity_poly.type
_entity_poly.pdbx_seq_one_letter_code
_entity_poly.pdbx_strand_id
1 'polypeptide(L)' 'MCEANAYLIEGDESRLIMEAVDTVEPDGEGIKLINIFGEQKFLKARIYSLSLVDHKVYLKE' A
#
# COMPACT_ATOMS: atom_id res chain seq x y z
N MET A 1 10.83 -3.60 -13.64
CA MET A 1 9.66 -3.93 -12.84
C MET A 1 9.46 -2.86 -11.77
N CYS A 2 8.26 -2.32 -11.66
CA CYS A 2 7.98 -1.29 -10.67
C CYS A 2 7.46 -1.95 -9.40
N GLU A 3 8.09 -1.64 -8.30
CA GLU A 3 7.64 -2.11 -7.00
C GLU A 3 7.71 -0.93 -6.04
N ALA A 4 6.80 -0.90 -5.10
CA ALA A 4 6.64 0.24 -4.21
C ALA A 4 6.50 -0.21 -2.77
N ASN A 5 6.82 0.69 -1.86
CA ASN A 5 6.59 0.45 -0.45
C ASN A 5 5.26 1.07 -0.06
N ALA A 6 4.46 0.34 0.69
CA ALA A 6 3.15 0.80 1.12
C ALA A 6 3.19 1.27 2.56
N TYR A 7 2.62 2.44 2.80
CA TYR A 7 2.60 3.07 4.12
C TYR A 7 1.17 3.36 4.53
N LEU A 8 0.89 3.20 5.80
CA LEU A 8 -0.40 3.61 6.36
C LEU A 8 -0.21 4.91 7.11
N ILE A 9 -1.02 5.91 6.77
CA ILE A 9 -0.95 7.21 7.42
C ILE A 9 -1.81 7.17 8.69
N GLU A 10 -1.17 7.48 9.81
CA GLU A 10 -1.82 7.51 11.12
C GLU A 10 -1.49 8.84 11.78
N GLY A 11 -2.42 9.78 11.74
CA GLY A 11 -2.17 11.12 12.25
C GLY A 11 -1.07 11.80 11.46
N ASP A 12 0.01 12.18 12.12
CA ASP A 12 1.15 12.84 11.48
C ASP A 12 2.23 11.86 11.05
N GLU A 13 1.98 10.56 11.23
CA GLU A 13 2.99 9.55 10.94
C GLU A 13 2.58 8.65 9.80
N SER A 14 3.56 8.09 9.13
CA SER A 14 3.33 7.06 8.13
C SER A 14 4.09 5.82 8.55
N ARG A 15 3.41 4.69 8.57
CA ARG A 15 3.98 3.43 9.01
C ARG A 15 4.12 2.48 7.83
N LEU A 16 5.30 1.91 7.67
CA LEU A 16 5.53 0.94 6.60
C LEU A 16 4.69 -0.31 6.86
N ILE A 17 3.88 -0.68 5.87
CA ILE A 17 2.99 -1.82 5.95
C ILE A 17 3.54 -3.00 5.16
N MET A 18 4.05 -2.75 3.97
CA MET A 18 4.55 -3.83 3.11
C MET A 18 5.58 -3.25 2.15
N GLU A 19 6.65 -4.00 1.94
CA GLU A 19 7.68 -3.62 0.98
C GLU A 19 7.51 -4.36 -0.32
N ALA A 20 8.03 -3.78 -1.39
CA ALA A 20 8.08 -4.41 -2.70
C ALA A 20 6.69 -4.81 -3.22
N VAL A 21 5.72 -3.92 -3.01
CA VAL A 21 4.35 -4.15 -3.46
C VAL A 21 4.29 -3.99 -4.97
N ASP A 22 3.73 -4.98 -5.64
CA ASP A 22 3.54 -4.89 -7.08
C ASP A 22 2.06 -4.82 -7.48
N THR A 23 1.15 -5.06 -6.54
CA THR A 23 -0.28 -5.03 -6.84
C THR A 23 -1.05 -4.41 -5.69
N VAL A 24 -1.92 -3.47 -6.03
CA VAL A 24 -2.87 -2.87 -5.09
C VAL A 24 -4.24 -2.95 -5.75
N GLU A 25 -5.18 -3.65 -5.12
CA GLU A 25 -6.50 -3.86 -5.70
C GLU A 25 -7.59 -3.53 -4.72
N PRO A 26 -8.72 -3.01 -5.19
CA PRO A 26 -9.90 -2.90 -4.32
C PRO A 26 -10.36 -4.29 -3.94
N ASP A 27 -10.81 -4.45 -2.71
CA ASP A 27 -11.30 -5.75 -2.23
C ASP A 27 -12.37 -5.48 -1.18
N GLY A 28 -13.63 -5.54 -1.59
CA GLY A 28 -14.75 -5.23 -0.71
C GLY A 28 -14.69 -3.78 -0.26
N GLU A 29 -14.64 -3.57 1.04
CA GLU A 29 -14.60 -2.22 1.61
C GLU A 29 -13.19 -1.72 1.84
N GLY A 30 -12.20 -2.47 1.40
CA GLY A 30 -10.81 -2.12 1.61
C GLY A 30 -9.97 -2.39 0.38
N ILE A 31 -8.72 -2.67 0.62
CA ILE A 31 -7.77 -2.95 -0.43
C ILE A 31 -6.93 -4.16 -0.07
N LYS A 32 -6.44 -4.80 -1.11
CA LYS A 32 -5.52 -5.92 -0.97
C LYS A 32 -4.19 -5.52 -1.57
N LEU A 33 -3.12 -5.76 -0.83
CA LEU A 33 -1.76 -5.53 -1.28
C LEU A 33 -1.08 -6.87 -1.53
N ILE A 34 -0.36 -6.96 -2.63
CA ILE A 34 0.42 -8.16 -2.96
C ILE A 34 1.82 -7.69 -3.30
N ASN A 35 2.83 -8.34 -2.73
CA ASN A 35 4.21 -7.97 -3.03
C ASN A 35 4.85 -8.97 -3.98
N ILE A 36 6.10 -8.70 -4.35
CA ILE A 36 6.81 -9.53 -5.35
C ILE A 36 7.09 -10.95 -4.84
N PHE A 37 6.99 -11.16 -3.53
CA PHE A 37 7.21 -12.48 -2.93
C PHE A 37 5.90 -13.28 -2.81
N GLY A 38 4.80 -12.72 -3.30
CA GLY A 38 3.51 -13.40 -3.23
C GLY A 38 2.77 -13.21 -1.92
N GLU A 39 3.31 -12.42 -0.99
CA GLU A 39 2.62 -12.13 0.26
C GLU A 39 1.44 -11.23 0.01
N GLN A 40 0.36 -11.45 0.72
CA GLN A 40 -0.85 -10.66 0.58
C GLN A 40 -1.27 -10.10 1.92
N LYS A 41 -1.82 -8.89 1.88
CA LYS A 41 -2.32 -8.25 3.08
C LYS A 41 -3.59 -7.48 2.72
N PHE A 42 -4.63 -7.66 3.52
CA PHE A 42 -5.89 -6.95 3.36
C PHE A 42 -5.98 -5.85 4.42
N LEU A 43 -6.40 -4.67 3.99
CA LEU A 43 -6.55 -3.53 4.89
C LEU A 43 -7.88 -2.83 4.61
N LYS A 44 -8.57 -2.43 5.67
CA LYS A 44 -9.76 -1.58 5.53
C LYS A 44 -9.30 -0.14 5.40
N ALA A 45 -8.72 0.15 4.26
CA ALA A 45 -8.13 1.45 4.00
C ALA A 45 -8.37 1.81 2.56
N ARG A 46 -7.98 3.01 2.18
CA ARG A 46 -8.10 3.48 0.80
C ARG A 46 -6.80 4.14 0.40
N ILE A 47 -6.60 4.26 -0.89
CA ILE A 47 -5.42 4.94 -1.40
C ILE A 47 -5.57 6.43 -1.09
N TYR A 48 -4.58 6.97 -0.39
CA TYR A 48 -4.52 8.38 -0.08
C TYR A 48 -3.68 9.13 -1.11
N SER A 49 -2.54 8.55 -1.48
CA SER A 49 -1.64 9.18 -2.42
C SER A 49 -0.70 8.13 -3.02
N LEU A 50 -0.32 8.35 -4.25
CA LEU A 50 0.69 7.53 -4.93
C LEU A 50 1.83 8.44 -5.33
N SER A 51 3.04 8.06 -4.99
CA SER A 51 4.23 8.78 -5.43
C SER A 51 5.03 7.84 -6.31
N LEU A 52 4.83 7.94 -7.60
CA LEU A 52 5.42 6.99 -8.54
C LEU A 52 6.92 7.18 -8.68
N VAL A 53 7.38 8.42 -8.58
CA VAL A 53 8.81 8.70 -8.65
C VAL A 53 9.55 8.13 -7.44
N ASP A 54 8.92 8.23 -6.26
CA ASP A 54 9.50 7.75 -5.01
C ASP A 54 9.16 6.29 -4.74
N HIS A 55 8.34 5.68 -5.57
CA HIS A 55 7.90 4.29 -5.41
C HIS A 55 7.23 4.07 -4.06
N LYS A 56 6.26 4.93 -3.74
CA LYS A 56 5.54 4.86 -2.47
C LYS A 56 4.03 4.90 -2.70
N VAL A 57 3.33 4.12 -1.89
CA VAL A 57 1.87 4.10 -1.86
C VAL A 57 1.45 4.49 -0.45
N TYR A 58 0.65 5.53 -0.34
CA TYR A 58 0.15 5.98 0.96
C TYR A 58 -1.32 5.60 1.09
N LEU A 59 -1.63 4.94 2.19
CA LEU A 59 -2.98 4.46 2.48
C LEU A 59 -3.50 5.14 3.73
N LYS A 60 -4.81 5.28 3.81
CA LYS A 60 -5.43 5.93 4.95
C LYS A 60 -6.78 5.26 5.23
N GLU A 61 -7.05 5.02 6.49
CA GLU A 61 -8.33 4.46 6.93
C GLU A 61 -9.47 5.47 6.85
#